data_7289aa25114cf9009bbed081074b31c4
#
_entry.id   7289aa25114cf9009bbed081074b31c4
#
_cell.length_a   1.000
_cell.length_b   1.000
_cell.length_c   1.000
_cell.angle_alpha   90.00
_cell.angle_beta   90.00
_cell.angle_gamma   90.00
#
_symmetry.space_group_name_H-M   'P 1'
#
loop_
_entity.id
_entity.type
_entity.pdbx_description
1 polymer ?
#
loop_
_entity_poly.entity_id
_entity_poly.type
_entity_poly.pdbx_seq_one_letter_code
_entity_poly.pdbx_strand_id
1 'polypeptide(L)'
;MEIEDLDGIMYRLHSSIVKNTSSKAAVDMAVYDLYAQRFGAPLYQLLGGAGDTVETDITISVNPVPQMVADSLEAVQQGYKILKIKVGKEGLADVARIAGIRKAVGSGIQIRVDANQGWTAKEAIRIITAMEDKGLNIDLVEQPVPAHDLDGMRAVTKAVYTPILADESVFSPEDAAEIIRTRAADLLNIKLMKTGGIWQALKICSLAEMYGVECMIGCMLESKLAVSAAAHLAAAKRVITRADLDGPSLCKADPFTGGPLYENGVIRMTDAPGIGITRVPAFV
;
A
#
# COMPACT_ATOMS: atom_id res chain seq x y z
N MET A 1 -31.90 0.51 7.57
CA MET A 1 -31.09 -0.73 7.64
C MET A 1 -30.35 -0.67 8.96
N GLU A 2 -30.35 -1.75 9.69
CA GLU A 2 -29.57 -1.83 10.92
C GLU A 2 -28.09 -2.04 10.58
N ILE A 3 -27.18 -1.54 11.41
CA ILE A 3 -25.74 -1.62 11.14
C ILE A 3 -25.24 -3.07 11.10
N GLU A 4 -25.97 -3.98 11.74
CA GLU A 4 -25.71 -5.41 11.77
C GLU A 4 -25.89 -6.09 10.40
N ASP A 5 -26.68 -5.50 9.48
CA ASP A 5 -26.81 -5.94 8.07
C ASP A 5 -25.70 -5.33 7.21
N LEU A 6 -24.45 -5.59 7.60
CA LEU A 6 -23.27 -5.02 6.96
C LEU A 6 -23.21 -5.36 5.46
N ASP A 7 -23.46 -6.60 5.09
CA ASP A 7 -23.44 -7.04 3.68
C ASP A 7 -24.50 -6.32 2.84
N GLY A 8 -25.71 -6.17 3.37
CA GLY A 8 -26.78 -5.44 2.68
C GLY A 8 -26.46 -3.97 2.48
N ILE A 9 -25.82 -3.33 3.48
CA ILE A 9 -25.33 -1.93 3.38
C ILE A 9 -24.28 -1.84 2.28
N MET A 10 -23.26 -2.70 2.32
CA MET A 10 -22.15 -2.68 1.37
C MET A 10 -22.60 -2.98 -0.06
N TYR A 11 -23.49 -3.93 -0.26
CA TYR A 11 -24.06 -4.22 -1.57
C TYR A 11 -24.76 -2.98 -2.17
N ARG A 12 -25.58 -2.27 -1.38
CA ARG A 12 -26.25 -1.03 -1.82
C ARG A 12 -25.24 0.08 -2.12
N LEU A 13 -24.24 0.26 -1.26
CA LEU A 13 -23.19 1.26 -1.48
C LEU A 13 -22.47 1.01 -2.79
N HIS A 14 -22.00 -0.22 -3.01
CA HIS A 14 -21.19 -0.54 -4.20
C HIS A 14 -22.00 -0.56 -5.49
N SER A 15 -23.33 -0.83 -5.43
CA SER A 15 -24.24 -0.77 -6.58
C SER A 15 -24.84 0.62 -6.86
N SER A 16 -24.68 1.59 -5.94
CA SER A 16 -25.37 2.90 -6.03
C SER A 16 -24.87 3.78 -7.18
N ILE A 17 -23.59 3.71 -7.52
CA ILE A 17 -22.93 4.56 -8.51
C ILE A 17 -21.82 3.79 -9.20
N VAL A 18 -21.59 4.06 -10.48
CA VAL A 18 -20.48 3.45 -11.23
C VAL A 18 -19.17 4.14 -10.88
N LYS A 19 -18.08 3.34 -10.71
CA LYS A 19 -16.76 3.85 -10.32
C LYS A 19 -16.82 4.62 -8.99
N ASN A 20 -16.30 5.85 -8.92
CA ASN A 20 -16.30 6.72 -7.72
C ASN A 20 -15.74 6.02 -6.47
N THR A 21 -14.66 5.28 -6.64
CA THR A 21 -14.12 4.38 -5.61
C THR A 21 -13.71 5.11 -4.33
N SER A 22 -13.11 6.31 -4.43
CA SER A 22 -12.73 7.09 -3.24
C SER A 22 -13.95 7.52 -2.42
N SER A 23 -15.03 7.94 -3.07
CA SER A 23 -16.28 8.31 -2.37
C SER A 23 -16.94 7.08 -1.71
N LYS A 24 -16.92 5.93 -2.38
CA LYS A 24 -17.38 4.67 -1.80
C LYS A 24 -16.52 4.26 -0.61
N ALA A 25 -15.20 4.37 -0.73
CA ALA A 25 -14.27 4.06 0.35
C ALA A 25 -14.53 4.91 1.59
N ALA A 26 -14.82 6.21 1.43
CA ALA A 26 -15.14 7.08 2.56
C ALA A 26 -16.38 6.60 3.33
N VAL A 27 -17.45 6.22 2.63
CA VAL A 27 -18.68 5.69 3.25
C VAL A 27 -18.45 4.30 3.81
N ASP A 28 -17.76 3.41 3.08
CA ASP A 28 -17.41 2.06 3.49
C ASP A 28 -16.63 2.06 4.82
N MET A 29 -15.56 2.85 4.91
CA MET A 29 -14.76 2.98 6.13
C MET A 29 -15.59 3.50 7.30
N ALA A 30 -16.46 4.49 7.08
CA ALA A 30 -17.34 5.01 8.12
C ALA A 30 -18.33 3.95 8.63
N VAL A 31 -18.87 3.13 7.74
CA VAL A 31 -19.79 2.04 8.11
C VAL A 31 -19.03 0.94 8.87
N TYR A 32 -17.81 0.55 8.45
CA TYR A 32 -17.00 -0.41 9.19
C TYR A 32 -16.59 0.11 10.57
N ASP A 33 -16.30 1.41 10.69
CA ASP A 33 -16.01 2.05 11.97
C ASP A 33 -17.23 1.97 12.91
N LEU A 34 -18.41 2.37 12.43
CA LEU A 34 -19.67 2.28 13.20
C LEU A 34 -20.01 0.83 13.57
N TYR A 35 -19.81 -0.12 12.64
CA TYR A 35 -20.00 -1.53 12.91
C TYR A 35 -19.11 -2.02 14.06
N ALA A 36 -17.84 -1.69 14.02
CA ALA A 36 -16.91 -2.09 15.08
C ALA A 36 -17.21 -1.38 16.41
N GLN A 37 -17.59 -0.11 16.39
CA GLN A 37 -18.04 0.61 17.60
C GLN A 37 -19.30 -0.03 18.19
N ARG A 38 -20.25 -0.50 17.38
CA ARG A 38 -21.47 -1.20 17.82
C ARG A 38 -21.16 -2.45 18.64
N PHE A 39 -20.07 -3.16 18.28
CA PHE A 39 -19.61 -4.35 19.02
C PHE A 39 -18.58 -4.04 20.09
N GLY A 40 -18.21 -2.78 20.30
CA GLY A 40 -17.27 -2.35 21.34
C GLY A 40 -15.85 -2.88 21.13
N ALA A 41 -15.45 -3.19 19.89
CA ALA A 41 -14.17 -3.79 19.58
C ALA A 41 -13.37 -2.97 18.53
N PRO A 42 -12.03 -3.00 18.56
CA PRO A 42 -11.22 -2.47 17.48
C PRO A 42 -11.52 -3.19 16.15
N LEU A 43 -11.57 -2.43 15.06
CA LEU A 43 -11.96 -2.99 13.76
C LEU A 43 -11.07 -4.15 13.32
N TYR A 44 -9.74 -4.11 13.55
CA TYR A 44 -8.84 -5.19 13.15
C TYR A 44 -9.20 -6.54 13.79
N GLN A 45 -9.72 -6.55 15.02
CA GLN A 45 -10.15 -7.79 15.69
C GLN A 45 -11.37 -8.40 15.00
N LEU A 46 -12.34 -7.59 14.58
CA LEU A 46 -13.52 -8.07 13.87
C LEU A 46 -13.21 -8.53 12.44
N LEU A 47 -12.15 -8.00 11.83
CA LEU A 47 -11.71 -8.38 10.50
C LEU A 47 -10.84 -9.65 10.46
N GLY A 48 -10.40 -10.18 11.62
CA GLY A 48 -9.61 -11.42 11.68
C GLY A 48 -8.51 -11.43 12.73
N GLY A 49 -8.04 -10.28 13.20
CA GLY A 49 -7.18 -10.14 14.37
C GLY A 49 -5.83 -10.84 14.28
N ALA A 50 -5.13 -10.78 13.14
CA ALA A 50 -3.87 -11.49 12.95
C ALA A 50 -2.71 -10.90 13.78
N GLY A 51 -2.76 -9.60 14.08
CA GLY A 51 -1.76 -8.88 14.88
C GLY A 51 -2.28 -7.51 15.31
N ASP A 52 -1.45 -6.76 16.01
CA ASP A 52 -1.75 -5.41 16.50
C ASP A 52 -0.74 -4.36 16.02
N THR A 53 0.23 -4.77 15.21
CA THR A 53 1.28 -3.91 14.66
C THR A 53 1.47 -4.11 13.17
N VAL A 54 1.83 -3.04 12.48
CA VAL A 54 2.13 -3.03 11.04
C VAL A 54 3.43 -2.25 10.84
N GLU A 55 4.44 -2.85 10.22
CA GLU A 55 5.65 -2.13 9.80
C GLU A 55 5.39 -1.48 8.45
N THR A 56 5.62 -0.16 8.33
CA THR A 56 5.44 0.60 7.10
C THR A 56 6.76 1.15 6.58
N ASP A 57 6.84 1.37 5.28
CA ASP A 57 7.90 2.13 4.67
C ASP A 57 7.69 3.65 4.80
N ILE A 58 8.63 4.42 4.27
CA ILE A 58 8.54 5.86 4.02
C ILE A 58 8.96 6.15 2.59
N THR A 59 8.21 7.00 1.91
CA THR A 59 8.44 7.37 0.53
C THR A 59 9.52 8.44 0.38
N ILE A 60 10.52 8.15 -0.44
CA ILE A 60 11.55 9.10 -0.89
C ILE A 60 11.17 9.56 -2.30
N SER A 61 10.81 10.82 -2.43
CA SER A 61 10.41 11.44 -3.70
C SER A 61 11.56 11.58 -4.68
N VAL A 62 11.25 11.63 -6.00
CA VAL A 62 12.26 11.82 -7.05
C VAL A 62 12.89 13.20 -6.95
N ASN A 63 14.18 13.22 -6.66
CA ASN A 63 15.03 14.40 -6.55
C ASN A 63 16.43 14.09 -7.14
N PRO A 64 17.35 15.06 -7.24
CA PRO A 64 18.76 14.76 -7.51
C PRO A 64 19.33 13.76 -6.50
N VAL A 65 20.23 12.88 -6.95
CA VAL A 65 20.79 11.78 -6.13
C VAL A 65 21.29 12.25 -4.74
N PRO A 66 22.04 13.37 -4.61
CA PRO A 66 22.49 13.81 -3.28
C PRO A 66 21.33 14.10 -2.31
N GLN A 67 20.23 14.69 -2.81
CA GLN A 67 19.07 14.97 -1.99
C GLN A 67 18.35 13.67 -1.58
N MET A 68 18.13 12.75 -2.52
CA MET A 68 17.49 11.46 -2.19
C MET A 68 18.32 10.64 -1.19
N VAL A 69 19.66 10.72 -1.27
CA VAL A 69 20.55 10.11 -0.28
C VAL A 69 20.37 10.76 1.09
N ALA A 70 20.30 12.10 1.16
CA ALA A 70 20.10 12.81 2.41
C ALA A 70 18.74 12.47 3.03
N ASP A 71 17.66 12.51 2.24
CA ASP A 71 16.31 12.16 2.69
C ASP A 71 16.23 10.70 3.18
N SER A 72 16.92 9.78 2.49
CA SER A 72 17.00 8.37 2.89
C SER A 72 17.72 8.17 4.22
N LEU A 73 18.83 8.89 4.44
CA LEU A 73 19.57 8.83 5.71
C LEU A 73 18.78 9.43 6.85
N GLU A 74 18.04 10.52 6.61
CA GLU A 74 17.14 11.12 7.60
C GLU A 74 16.04 10.14 7.98
N ALA A 75 15.39 9.49 7.01
CA ALA A 75 14.36 8.47 7.27
C ALA A 75 14.91 7.31 8.13
N VAL A 76 16.13 6.83 7.84
CA VAL A 76 16.78 5.79 8.65
C VAL A 76 17.08 6.28 10.07
N GLN A 77 17.50 7.54 10.25
CA GLN A 77 17.70 8.13 11.58
C GLN A 77 16.39 8.26 12.37
N GLN A 78 15.25 8.45 11.68
CA GLN A 78 13.92 8.45 12.28
C GLN A 78 13.40 7.03 12.62
N GLY A 79 14.20 5.99 12.34
CA GLY A 79 13.91 4.60 12.71
C GLY A 79 13.24 3.75 11.63
N TYR A 80 13.02 4.29 10.42
CA TYR A 80 12.49 3.50 9.31
C TYR A 80 13.52 2.46 8.84
N LYS A 81 13.04 1.24 8.65
CA LYS A 81 13.86 0.13 8.13
C LYS A 81 13.57 -0.19 6.67
N ILE A 82 12.52 0.39 6.13
CA ILE A 82 12.04 0.17 4.77
C ILE A 82 11.89 1.53 4.09
N LEU A 83 12.51 1.67 2.91
CA LEU A 83 12.42 2.88 2.09
C LEU A 83 11.72 2.55 0.78
N LYS A 84 10.69 3.31 0.43
CA LYS A 84 10.06 3.29 -0.89
C LYS A 84 10.64 4.40 -1.76
N ILE A 85 11.39 4.05 -2.80
CA ILE A 85 12.11 4.99 -3.65
C ILE A 85 11.33 5.20 -4.95
N LYS A 86 10.90 6.43 -5.19
CA LYS A 86 10.24 6.81 -6.45
C LYS A 86 11.27 6.95 -7.57
N VAL A 87 10.96 6.34 -8.73
CA VAL A 87 11.77 6.33 -9.96
C VAL A 87 10.87 6.49 -11.19
N GLY A 88 11.31 6.07 -12.38
CA GLY A 88 10.46 5.98 -13.58
C GLY A 88 10.55 7.18 -14.53
N LYS A 89 11.40 8.18 -14.24
CA LYS A 89 11.52 9.39 -15.07
C LYS A 89 12.76 9.41 -15.98
N GLU A 90 13.83 8.72 -15.61
CA GLU A 90 15.14 8.87 -16.26
C GLU A 90 15.75 7.55 -16.76
N GLY A 91 14.96 6.50 -16.84
CA GLY A 91 15.40 5.20 -17.36
C GLY A 91 16.59 4.61 -16.61
N LEU A 92 17.70 4.33 -17.29
CA LEU A 92 18.89 3.73 -16.68
C LEU A 92 19.57 4.62 -15.61
N ALA A 93 19.33 5.92 -15.58
CA ALA A 93 19.84 6.78 -14.53
C ALA A 93 19.22 6.45 -13.16
N ASP A 94 18.04 5.83 -13.15
CA ASP A 94 17.39 5.34 -11.93
C ASP A 94 18.26 4.27 -11.22
N VAL A 95 19.00 3.45 -11.99
CA VAL A 95 19.94 2.46 -11.40
C VAL A 95 21.06 3.14 -10.59
N ALA A 96 21.61 4.25 -11.10
CA ALA A 96 22.63 5.00 -10.36
C ALA A 96 22.06 5.67 -9.11
N ARG A 97 20.80 6.13 -9.19
CA ARG A 97 20.04 6.70 -8.07
C ARG A 97 19.89 5.70 -6.93
N ILE A 98 19.38 4.50 -7.23
CA ILE A 98 19.23 3.42 -6.25
C ILE A 98 20.59 2.96 -5.71
N ALA A 99 21.63 2.84 -6.56
CA ALA A 99 22.98 2.47 -6.12
C ALA A 99 23.56 3.49 -5.13
N GLY A 100 23.36 4.79 -5.36
CA GLY A 100 23.77 5.85 -4.45
C GLY A 100 23.08 5.73 -3.09
N ILE A 101 21.77 5.52 -3.06
CA ILE A 101 20.99 5.33 -1.83
C ILE A 101 21.46 4.06 -1.12
N ARG A 102 21.53 2.91 -1.79
CA ARG A 102 21.97 1.64 -1.21
C ARG A 102 23.34 1.74 -0.57
N LYS A 103 24.28 2.42 -1.25
CA LYS A 103 25.64 2.66 -0.70
C LYS A 103 25.58 3.46 0.61
N ALA A 104 24.68 4.43 0.71
CA ALA A 104 24.57 5.31 1.87
C ALA A 104 23.89 4.64 3.05
N VAL A 105 22.76 3.94 2.83
CA VAL A 105 21.96 3.35 3.90
C VAL A 105 22.42 1.95 4.32
N GLY A 106 23.28 1.30 3.52
CA GLY A 106 23.80 -0.04 3.82
C GLY A 106 22.83 -1.17 3.47
N SER A 107 23.24 -2.41 3.69
CA SER A 107 22.47 -3.62 3.32
C SER A 107 21.36 -3.98 4.30
N GLY A 108 21.35 -3.41 5.50
CA GLY A 108 20.34 -3.68 6.53
C GLY A 108 19.01 -2.95 6.29
N ILE A 109 18.96 -1.99 5.37
CA ILE A 109 17.74 -1.26 5.02
C ILE A 109 17.09 -1.90 3.80
N GLN A 110 15.80 -2.20 3.90
CA GLN A 110 15.02 -2.72 2.80
C GLN A 110 14.68 -1.59 1.81
N ILE A 111 14.83 -1.82 0.52
CA ILE A 111 14.50 -0.84 -0.53
C ILE A 111 13.43 -1.42 -1.42
N ARG A 112 12.32 -0.71 -1.55
CA ARG A 112 11.27 -0.89 -2.53
C ARG A 112 11.39 0.18 -3.59
N VAL A 113 11.12 -0.15 -4.83
CA VAL A 113 11.21 0.78 -5.97
C VAL A 113 9.82 0.94 -6.57
N ASP A 114 9.38 2.18 -6.74
CA ASP A 114 8.11 2.46 -7.40
C ASP A 114 8.34 3.30 -8.65
N ALA A 115 8.03 2.71 -9.80
CA ALA A 115 8.22 3.33 -11.10
C ALA A 115 6.98 4.10 -11.57
N ASN A 116 5.84 3.99 -10.89
CA ASN A 116 4.57 4.66 -11.21
C ASN A 116 4.27 4.67 -12.72
N GLN A 117 4.32 3.49 -13.35
CA GLN A 117 4.01 3.30 -14.78
C GLN A 117 5.05 3.94 -15.73
N GLY A 118 6.24 4.28 -15.25
CA GLY A 118 7.18 5.16 -15.96
C GLY A 118 8.00 4.48 -17.04
N TRP A 119 7.97 3.15 -17.16
CA TRP A 119 8.80 2.42 -18.13
C TRP A 119 7.95 1.63 -19.13
N THR A 120 8.51 1.40 -20.32
CA THR A 120 8.04 0.32 -21.21
C THR A 120 8.52 -1.03 -20.67
N ALA A 121 7.88 -2.14 -21.07
CA ALA A 121 8.30 -3.47 -20.62
C ALA A 121 9.78 -3.78 -20.91
N LYS A 122 10.30 -3.35 -22.05
CA LYS A 122 11.72 -3.54 -22.41
C LYS A 122 12.66 -2.71 -21.53
N GLU A 123 12.27 -1.49 -21.21
CA GLU A 123 13.04 -0.63 -20.30
C GLU A 123 13.01 -1.19 -18.89
N ALA A 124 11.84 -1.60 -18.38
CA ALA A 124 11.68 -2.21 -17.07
C ALA A 124 12.59 -3.42 -16.89
N ILE A 125 12.57 -4.37 -17.83
CA ILE A 125 13.44 -5.55 -17.81
C ILE A 125 14.91 -5.12 -17.73
N ARG A 126 15.35 -4.22 -18.62
CA ARG A 126 16.73 -3.74 -18.65
C ARG A 126 17.17 -3.04 -17.38
N ILE A 127 16.31 -2.20 -16.80
CA ILE A 127 16.60 -1.43 -15.60
C ILE A 127 16.66 -2.35 -14.37
N ILE A 128 15.66 -3.23 -14.20
CA ILE A 128 15.59 -4.14 -13.06
C ILE A 128 16.76 -5.14 -13.11
N THR A 129 17.04 -5.75 -14.27
CA THR A 129 18.22 -6.61 -14.44
C THR A 129 19.52 -5.88 -14.10
N ALA A 130 19.67 -4.62 -14.49
CA ALA A 130 20.86 -3.83 -14.13
C ALA A 130 20.97 -3.54 -12.62
N MET A 131 19.83 -3.46 -11.89
CA MET A 131 19.82 -3.39 -10.43
C MET A 131 20.21 -4.73 -9.79
N GLU A 132 19.72 -5.85 -10.35
CA GLU A 132 20.06 -7.21 -9.92
C GLU A 132 21.54 -7.50 -10.12
N ASP A 133 22.09 -7.24 -11.32
CA ASP A 133 23.52 -7.43 -11.66
C ASP A 133 24.47 -6.63 -10.74
N LYS A 134 24.02 -5.49 -10.23
CA LYS A 134 24.76 -4.67 -9.26
C LYS A 134 24.59 -5.14 -7.82
N GLY A 135 23.77 -6.14 -7.56
CA GLY A 135 23.50 -6.64 -6.22
C GLY A 135 22.83 -5.59 -5.32
N LEU A 136 21.92 -4.76 -5.86
CA LEU A 136 21.28 -3.69 -5.09
C LEU A 136 20.25 -4.19 -4.09
N ASN A 137 19.90 -5.47 -4.14
CA ASN A 137 19.00 -6.15 -3.20
C ASN A 137 17.67 -5.41 -3.01
N ILE A 138 16.90 -5.30 -4.08
CA ILE A 138 15.58 -4.64 -4.10
C ILE A 138 14.52 -5.64 -3.65
N ASP A 139 13.67 -5.26 -2.69
CA ASP A 139 12.57 -6.08 -2.16
C ASP A 139 11.50 -6.34 -3.23
N LEU A 140 11.09 -5.28 -3.92
CA LEU A 140 10.13 -5.35 -5.02
C LEU A 140 10.23 -4.12 -5.93
N VAL A 141 9.67 -4.25 -7.13
CA VAL A 141 9.42 -3.12 -8.04
C VAL A 141 7.91 -2.99 -8.26
N GLU A 142 7.36 -1.82 -7.88
CA GLU A 142 5.96 -1.48 -7.99
C GLU A 142 5.67 -0.83 -9.34
N GLN A 143 4.63 -1.31 -10.02
CA GLN A 143 4.02 -0.83 -11.27
C GLN A 143 5.03 -0.30 -12.29
N PRO A 144 5.90 -1.16 -12.83
CA PRO A 144 6.95 -0.73 -13.76
C PRO A 144 6.40 -0.20 -15.09
N VAL A 145 5.26 -0.72 -15.55
CA VAL A 145 4.66 -0.42 -16.87
C VAL A 145 3.27 0.20 -16.73
N PRO A 146 2.69 0.82 -17.80
CA PRO A 146 1.33 1.36 -17.76
C PRO A 146 0.30 0.36 -17.24
N ALA A 147 -0.67 0.85 -16.46
CA ALA A 147 -1.67 0.04 -15.77
C ALA A 147 -2.45 -0.93 -16.69
N HIS A 148 -2.70 -0.53 -17.93
CA HIS A 148 -3.44 -1.33 -18.92
C HIS A 148 -2.56 -2.35 -19.69
N ASP A 149 -1.24 -2.29 -19.55
CA ASP A 149 -0.30 -3.17 -20.24
C ASP A 149 0.01 -4.42 -19.39
N LEU A 150 -1.01 -5.27 -19.18
CA LEU A 150 -0.85 -6.51 -18.41
C LEU A 150 0.08 -7.52 -19.12
N ASP A 151 0.14 -7.53 -20.44
CA ASP A 151 1.08 -8.38 -21.17
C ASP A 151 2.52 -7.91 -20.99
N GLY A 152 2.76 -6.60 -21.01
CA GLY A 152 4.05 -6.01 -20.65
C GLY A 152 4.45 -6.29 -19.21
N MET A 153 3.51 -6.15 -18.26
CA MET A 153 3.73 -6.50 -16.86
C MET A 153 4.15 -7.96 -16.70
N ARG A 154 3.40 -8.89 -17.33
CA ARG A 154 3.72 -10.32 -17.32
C ARG A 154 5.08 -10.62 -17.96
N ALA A 155 5.45 -9.90 -19.01
CA ALA A 155 6.76 -10.06 -19.64
C ALA A 155 7.89 -9.63 -18.68
N VAL A 156 7.70 -8.54 -17.93
CA VAL A 156 8.65 -8.08 -16.91
C VAL A 156 8.75 -9.12 -15.79
N THR A 157 7.62 -9.49 -15.17
CA THR A 157 7.55 -10.47 -14.07
C THR A 157 8.27 -11.78 -14.41
N LYS A 158 8.11 -12.26 -15.65
CA LYS A 158 8.76 -13.49 -16.11
C LYS A 158 10.28 -13.34 -16.34
N ALA A 159 10.76 -12.13 -16.63
CA ALA A 159 12.13 -11.90 -17.09
C ALA A 159 13.10 -11.53 -15.96
N VAL A 160 12.60 -11.11 -14.79
CA VAL A 160 13.41 -10.64 -13.66
C VAL A 160 13.24 -11.52 -12.43
N TYR A 161 14.18 -11.49 -11.50
CA TYR A 161 14.08 -12.20 -10.22
C TYR A 161 13.43 -11.33 -9.13
N THR A 162 13.57 -10.01 -9.21
CA THR A 162 12.97 -9.06 -8.29
C THR A 162 11.44 -9.11 -8.40
N PRO A 163 10.71 -9.34 -7.30
CA PRO A 163 9.26 -9.41 -7.32
C PRO A 163 8.60 -8.15 -7.89
N ILE A 164 7.58 -8.34 -8.71
CA ILE A 164 6.79 -7.26 -9.32
C ILE A 164 5.46 -7.11 -8.59
N LEU A 165 5.17 -5.88 -8.16
CA LEU A 165 3.95 -5.50 -7.47
C LEU A 165 3.03 -4.70 -8.40
N ALA A 166 1.78 -5.15 -8.57
CA ALA A 166 0.76 -4.44 -9.31
C ALA A 166 0.06 -3.42 -8.41
N ASP A 167 0.09 -2.12 -8.76
CA ASP A 167 -0.61 -1.04 -8.06
C ASP A 167 -1.73 -0.45 -8.93
N GLU A 168 -1.40 0.37 -9.90
CA GLU A 168 -2.40 1.03 -10.74
C GLU A 168 -3.16 0.08 -11.66
N SER A 169 -2.74 -1.17 -11.74
CA SER A 169 -3.47 -2.25 -12.45
C SER A 169 -4.54 -2.93 -11.58
N VAL A 170 -4.66 -2.62 -10.28
CA VAL A 170 -5.58 -3.31 -9.33
C VAL A 170 -6.54 -2.31 -8.71
N PHE A 171 -7.75 -2.20 -9.23
CA PHE A 171 -8.83 -1.38 -8.69
C PHE A 171 -10.00 -2.19 -8.15
N SER A 172 -10.07 -3.49 -8.47
CA SER A 172 -11.20 -4.33 -8.12
C SER A 172 -10.77 -5.78 -7.87
N PRO A 173 -11.64 -6.60 -7.25
CA PRO A 173 -11.41 -8.05 -7.18
C PRO A 173 -11.30 -8.72 -8.54
N GLU A 174 -11.98 -8.19 -9.56
CA GLU A 174 -11.92 -8.68 -10.94
C GLU A 174 -10.54 -8.44 -11.55
N ASP A 175 -9.95 -7.24 -11.34
CA ASP A 175 -8.58 -6.94 -11.78
C ASP A 175 -7.58 -7.85 -11.06
N ALA A 176 -7.73 -8.03 -9.76
CA ALA A 176 -6.90 -8.93 -8.97
C ALA A 176 -6.96 -10.38 -9.49
N ALA A 177 -8.16 -10.88 -9.79
CA ALA A 177 -8.34 -12.22 -10.37
C ALA A 177 -7.65 -12.36 -11.73
N GLU A 178 -7.74 -11.33 -12.60
CA GLU A 178 -7.08 -11.32 -13.90
C GLU A 178 -5.55 -11.34 -13.78
N ILE A 179 -4.98 -10.51 -12.89
CA ILE A 179 -3.54 -10.45 -12.65
C ILE A 179 -3.02 -11.78 -12.11
N ILE A 180 -3.72 -12.38 -11.13
CA ILE A 180 -3.37 -13.69 -10.58
C ILE A 180 -3.44 -14.77 -11.66
N ARG A 181 -4.55 -14.84 -12.41
CA ARG A 181 -4.77 -15.83 -13.47
C ARG A 181 -3.72 -15.78 -14.55
N THR A 182 -3.30 -14.59 -14.97
CA THR A 182 -2.31 -14.36 -16.01
C THR A 182 -0.87 -14.37 -15.51
N ARG A 183 -0.67 -14.36 -14.19
CA ARG A 183 0.64 -14.18 -13.56
C ARG A 183 1.34 -12.91 -14.04
N ALA A 184 0.57 -11.83 -14.12
CA ALA A 184 1.08 -10.54 -14.58
C ALA A 184 1.93 -9.83 -13.52
N ALA A 185 1.76 -10.16 -12.24
CA ALA A 185 2.59 -9.69 -11.15
C ALA A 185 2.73 -10.77 -10.07
N ASP A 186 3.70 -10.62 -9.17
CA ASP A 186 3.96 -11.52 -8.04
C ASP A 186 3.16 -11.12 -6.81
N LEU A 187 2.87 -9.79 -6.66
CA LEU A 187 2.16 -9.21 -5.52
C LEU A 187 1.09 -8.22 -5.98
N LEU A 188 0.11 -7.97 -5.10
CA LEU A 188 -0.97 -7.02 -5.34
C LEU A 188 -0.91 -5.87 -4.32
N ASN A 189 -1.00 -4.61 -4.77
CA ASN A 189 -1.11 -3.46 -3.87
C ASN A 189 -2.58 -3.07 -3.70
N ILE A 190 -3.11 -3.28 -2.50
CA ILE A 190 -4.45 -2.86 -2.10
C ILE A 190 -4.37 -1.42 -1.61
N LYS A 191 -5.19 -0.52 -2.18
CA LYS A 191 -5.43 0.83 -1.63
C LYS A 191 -6.93 1.02 -1.50
N LEU A 192 -7.41 1.37 -0.32
CA LEU A 192 -8.86 1.49 -0.07
C LEU A 192 -9.52 2.49 -1.02
N MET A 193 -8.81 3.57 -1.40
CA MET A 193 -9.30 4.55 -2.36
C MET A 193 -9.44 4.01 -3.78
N LYS A 194 -8.65 2.99 -4.15
CA LYS A 194 -8.78 2.31 -5.44
C LYS A 194 -9.91 1.29 -5.41
N THR A 195 -9.95 0.45 -4.37
CA THR A 195 -10.90 -0.67 -4.28
C THR A 195 -12.33 -0.23 -3.93
N GLY A 196 -12.50 0.96 -3.40
CA GLY A 196 -13.80 1.44 -2.93
C GLY A 196 -14.08 1.07 -1.47
N GLY A 197 -13.04 0.74 -0.69
CA GLY A 197 -13.12 0.47 0.73
C GLY A 197 -12.73 -0.94 1.14
N ILE A 198 -12.99 -1.27 2.39
CA ILE A 198 -12.62 -2.52 3.06
C ILE A 198 -13.35 -3.72 2.46
N TRP A 199 -14.63 -3.58 2.15
CA TRP A 199 -15.45 -4.70 1.65
C TRP A 199 -14.90 -5.33 0.37
N GLN A 200 -14.47 -4.51 -0.59
CA GLN A 200 -13.84 -5.00 -1.82
C GLN A 200 -12.41 -5.48 -1.55
N ALA A 201 -11.67 -4.78 -0.68
CA ALA A 201 -10.32 -5.18 -0.29
C ALA A 201 -10.30 -6.58 0.35
N LEU A 202 -11.30 -6.94 1.18
CA LEU A 202 -11.44 -8.28 1.76
C LEU A 202 -11.60 -9.37 0.70
N LYS A 203 -12.28 -9.09 -0.40
CA LYS A 203 -12.42 -10.04 -1.52
C LYS A 203 -11.08 -10.25 -2.22
N ILE A 204 -10.30 -9.16 -2.42
CA ILE A 204 -8.93 -9.26 -2.97
C ILE A 204 -8.06 -10.09 -2.03
N CYS A 205 -8.10 -9.84 -0.73
CA CYS A 205 -7.37 -10.66 0.26
C CYS A 205 -7.73 -12.14 0.15
N SER A 206 -9.03 -12.46 0.05
CA SER A 206 -9.47 -13.85 -0.06
C SER A 206 -8.99 -14.52 -1.35
N LEU A 207 -9.03 -13.80 -2.49
CA LEU A 207 -8.47 -14.30 -3.75
C LEU A 207 -6.96 -14.54 -3.63
N ALA A 208 -6.22 -13.58 -3.09
CA ALA A 208 -4.79 -13.67 -2.92
C ALA A 208 -4.40 -14.86 -2.03
N GLU A 209 -5.10 -15.06 -0.88
CA GLU A 209 -4.92 -16.22 0.00
C GLU A 209 -5.14 -17.55 -0.73
N MET A 210 -6.21 -17.67 -1.51
CA MET A 210 -6.55 -18.90 -2.25
C MET A 210 -5.47 -19.29 -3.26
N TYR A 211 -4.79 -18.32 -3.85
CA TYR A 211 -3.76 -18.55 -4.89
C TYR A 211 -2.32 -18.43 -4.36
N GLY A 212 -2.12 -18.17 -3.08
CA GLY A 212 -0.80 -18.01 -2.47
C GLY A 212 -0.05 -16.76 -2.96
N VAL A 213 -0.76 -15.70 -3.31
CA VAL A 213 -0.21 -14.40 -3.70
C VAL A 213 -0.23 -13.47 -2.50
N GLU A 214 0.89 -12.83 -2.21
CA GLU A 214 0.96 -11.85 -1.11
C GLU A 214 0.42 -10.48 -1.54
N CYS A 215 -0.05 -9.72 -0.55
CA CYS A 215 -0.50 -8.35 -0.75
C CYS A 215 0.37 -7.34 0.00
N MET A 216 0.52 -6.18 -0.59
CA MET A 216 0.85 -4.95 0.12
C MET A 216 -0.44 -4.14 0.32
N ILE A 217 -0.53 -3.39 1.40
CA ILE A 217 -1.52 -2.34 1.53
C ILE A 217 -0.84 -0.99 1.43
N GLY A 218 -1.34 -0.14 0.54
CA GLY A 218 -0.83 1.20 0.36
C GLY A 218 -1.88 2.28 0.64
N CYS A 219 -1.43 3.52 0.60
CA CYS A 219 -2.30 4.69 0.64
C CYS A 219 -1.99 5.65 -0.52
N MET A 220 -2.89 6.58 -0.77
CA MET A 220 -2.60 7.80 -1.50
C MET A 220 -2.04 8.85 -0.51
N LEU A 221 -1.96 10.12 -0.88
CA LEU A 221 -1.74 11.18 0.11
C LEU A 221 -3.02 11.36 0.94
N GLU A 222 -3.14 10.54 1.96
CA GLU A 222 -4.35 10.42 2.77
C GLU A 222 -4.09 10.88 4.20
N SER A 223 -5.15 11.36 4.85
CA SER A 223 -5.11 11.71 6.27
C SER A 223 -5.05 10.46 7.17
N LYS A 224 -4.66 10.65 8.43
CA LYS A 224 -4.69 9.60 9.44
C LYS A 224 -6.03 8.89 9.55
N LEU A 225 -7.16 9.58 9.31
CA LEU A 225 -8.49 8.97 9.34
C LEU A 225 -8.60 7.80 8.34
N ALA A 226 -8.25 8.04 7.09
CA ALA A 226 -8.33 7.01 6.04
C ALA A 226 -7.25 5.93 6.23
N VAL A 227 -6.02 6.34 6.54
CA VAL A 227 -4.91 5.41 6.74
C VAL A 227 -5.11 4.52 7.97
N SER A 228 -5.84 4.99 9.01
CA SER A 228 -6.23 4.15 10.15
C SER A 228 -7.05 2.94 9.70
N ALA A 229 -8.03 3.11 8.82
CA ALA A 229 -8.83 2.00 8.31
C ALA A 229 -7.98 0.99 7.52
N ALA A 230 -7.03 1.47 6.71
CA ALA A 230 -6.08 0.62 5.98
C ALA A 230 -5.15 -0.14 6.95
N ALA A 231 -4.65 0.52 8.00
CA ALA A 231 -3.81 -0.09 9.03
C ALA A 231 -4.56 -1.20 9.79
N HIS A 232 -5.84 -0.99 10.12
CA HIS A 232 -6.68 -2.03 10.74
C HIS A 232 -6.86 -3.25 9.82
N LEU A 233 -7.03 -3.05 8.50
CA LEU A 233 -7.09 -4.14 7.54
C LEU A 233 -5.76 -4.88 7.44
N ALA A 234 -4.63 -4.16 7.41
CA ALA A 234 -3.29 -4.75 7.41
C ALA A 234 -3.04 -5.63 8.64
N ALA A 235 -3.35 -5.10 9.83
CA ALA A 235 -3.21 -5.83 11.09
C ALA A 235 -4.10 -7.07 11.17
N ALA A 236 -5.23 -7.08 10.46
CA ALA A 236 -6.20 -8.17 10.47
C ALA A 236 -5.87 -9.32 9.53
N LYS A 237 -5.18 -9.09 8.41
CA LYS A 237 -5.04 -10.06 7.31
C LYS A 237 -3.60 -10.48 7.09
N ARG A 238 -3.31 -11.77 7.32
CA ARG A 238 -1.96 -12.35 7.17
C ARG A 238 -1.42 -12.32 5.75
N VAL A 239 -2.29 -12.28 4.75
CA VAL A 239 -1.91 -12.18 3.34
C VAL A 239 -1.33 -10.80 3.00
N ILE A 240 -1.63 -9.78 3.81
CA ILE A 240 -1.01 -8.46 3.72
C ILE A 240 0.31 -8.52 4.49
N THR A 241 1.38 -8.76 3.76
CA THR A 241 2.73 -8.94 4.33
C THR A 241 3.57 -7.67 4.29
N ARG A 242 3.09 -6.64 3.60
CA ARG A 242 3.79 -5.35 3.41
C ARG A 242 2.83 -4.19 3.55
N ALA A 243 3.34 -3.05 4.01
CA ALA A 243 2.58 -1.81 4.07
C ALA A 243 3.38 -0.62 3.55
N ASP A 244 2.66 0.32 2.93
CA ASP A 244 3.06 1.64 2.45
C ASP A 244 1.98 2.62 2.93
N LEU A 245 2.04 2.94 4.24
CA LEU A 245 1.03 3.69 4.98
C LEU A 245 1.64 4.96 5.61
N ASP A 246 2.53 5.60 4.90
CA ASP A 246 3.31 6.76 5.34
C ASP A 246 2.56 8.11 5.22
N GLY A 247 1.38 8.14 4.60
CA GLY A 247 0.61 9.37 4.37
C GLY A 247 0.52 10.31 5.58
N PRO A 248 0.15 9.84 6.78
CA PRO A 248 0.09 10.67 7.98
C PRO A 248 1.45 11.26 8.39
N SER A 249 2.55 10.52 8.21
CA SER A 249 3.92 10.96 8.53
C SER A 249 4.42 12.06 7.59
N LEU A 250 3.84 12.17 6.40
CA LEU A 250 4.14 13.22 5.42
C LEU A 250 3.29 14.48 5.62
N CYS A 251 2.29 14.45 6.52
CA CYS A 251 1.44 15.58 6.80
C CYS A 251 2.13 16.56 7.76
N LYS A 252 2.00 17.86 7.50
CA LYS A 252 2.53 18.93 8.37
C LYS A 252 1.87 18.94 9.75
N ALA A 253 0.62 18.51 9.86
CA ALA A 253 -0.14 18.45 11.08
C ALA A 253 -1.15 17.30 11.03
N ASP A 254 -1.39 16.66 12.18
CA ASP A 254 -2.47 15.68 12.34
C ASP A 254 -3.63 16.33 13.11
N PRO A 255 -4.76 16.63 12.46
CA PRO A 255 -5.91 17.25 13.11
C PRO A 255 -6.81 16.26 13.85
N PHE A 256 -6.54 14.93 13.72
CA PHE A 256 -7.39 13.88 14.30
C PHE A 256 -6.89 13.46 15.69
N THR A 257 -7.81 13.15 16.61
CA THR A 257 -7.48 12.60 17.92
C THR A 257 -7.78 11.11 17.95
N GLY A 258 -6.89 10.33 18.55
CA GLY A 258 -7.00 8.86 18.61
C GLY A 258 -6.44 8.18 17.36
N GLY A 259 -6.91 6.97 17.11
CA GLY A 259 -6.42 6.10 16.02
C GLY A 259 -5.12 5.37 16.37
N PRO A 260 -4.56 4.63 15.41
CA PRO A 260 -3.27 3.96 15.57
C PRO A 260 -2.13 4.92 15.88
N LEU A 261 -1.12 4.43 16.59
CA LEU A 261 0.09 5.16 16.95
C LEU A 261 1.18 4.92 15.91
N TYR A 262 1.81 5.99 15.44
CA TYR A 262 2.88 5.96 14.43
C TYR A 262 4.21 6.27 15.10
N GLU A 263 5.10 5.27 15.19
CA GLU A 263 6.41 5.42 15.84
C GLU A 263 7.47 4.62 15.08
N ASN A 264 8.53 5.29 14.62
CA ASN A 264 9.72 4.65 14.05
C ASN A 264 9.43 3.67 12.89
N GLY A 265 8.49 4.01 12.00
CA GLY A 265 8.07 3.14 10.91
C GLY A 265 7.17 1.98 11.32
N VAL A 266 6.66 1.97 12.55
CA VAL A 266 5.70 0.99 13.06
C VAL A 266 4.38 1.68 13.39
N ILE A 267 3.30 1.08 12.93
CA ILE A 267 1.93 1.49 13.23
C ILE A 267 1.37 0.49 14.23
N ARG A 268 1.02 0.96 15.43
CA ARG A 268 0.46 0.13 16.49
C ARG A 268 -1.03 0.41 16.63
N MET A 269 -1.84 -0.65 16.56
CA MET A 269 -3.28 -0.56 16.85
C MET A 269 -3.51 -0.26 18.33
N THR A 270 -4.63 0.37 18.62
CA THR A 270 -5.12 0.61 20.00
C THR A 270 -6.32 -0.27 20.30
N ASP A 271 -6.67 -0.39 21.58
CA ASP A 271 -7.86 -1.14 22.03
C ASP A 271 -9.17 -0.33 21.87
N ALA A 272 -9.09 0.88 21.33
CA ALA A 272 -10.27 1.72 21.13
C ALA A 272 -11.20 1.10 20.07
N PRO A 273 -12.53 1.09 20.30
CA PRO A 273 -13.50 0.57 19.33
C PRO A 273 -13.45 1.30 17.99
N GLY A 274 -13.86 0.62 16.92
CA GLY A 274 -13.80 1.17 15.57
C GLY A 274 -12.38 1.23 15.03
N ILE A 275 -12.09 2.28 14.29
CA ILE A 275 -10.73 2.62 13.83
C ILE A 275 -9.95 3.43 14.88
N GLY A 276 -10.54 3.62 16.07
CA GLY A 276 -9.92 4.28 17.20
C GLY A 276 -9.87 5.82 17.12
N ILE A 277 -10.37 6.44 16.06
CA ILE A 277 -10.45 7.90 15.94
C ILE A 277 -11.59 8.41 16.83
N THR A 278 -11.28 9.27 17.79
CA THR A 278 -12.25 9.78 18.78
C THR A 278 -12.73 11.20 18.48
N ARG A 279 -12.00 11.95 17.66
CA ARG A 279 -12.38 13.30 17.26
C ARG A 279 -11.93 13.61 15.84
N VAL A 280 -12.87 14.10 15.06
CA VAL A 280 -12.65 14.69 13.73
C VAL A 280 -12.72 16.21 13.86
N PRO A 281 -11.82 16.99 13.25
CA PRO A 281 -11.91 18.45 13.30
C PRO A 281 -13.22 18.92 12.66
N ALA A 282 -13.79 20.00 13.20
CA ALA A 282 -14.89 20.64 12.52
C ALA A 282 -14.38 21.21 11.18
N PHE A 283 -15.04 20.86 10.08
CA PHE A 283 -14.80 21.54 8.81
C PHE A 283 -15.34 22.96 8.94
N VAL A 284 -14.46 23.95 8.81
CA VAL A 284 -14.80 25.37 8.78
C VAL A 284 -14.98 25.81 7.31
#